data_191c22087bb0c05e94f0eceac60c269b
#
_entry.id   191c22087bb0c05e94f0eceac60c269b
#
_cell.length_a   1.000
_cell.length_b   1.000
_cell.length_c   1.000
_cell.angle_alpha   90.00
_cell.angle_beta   90.00
_cell.angle_gamma   90.00
#
_symmetry.space_group_name_H-M   'P 1'
#
loop_
_entity.id
_entity.type
_entity.pdbx_description
1 polymer ?
#
loop_
_entity_poly.entity_id
_entity_poly.type
_entity_poly.pdbx_seq_one_letter_code
_entity_poly.pdbx_strand_id
1 'polypeptide(L)'
;MKALQVRIHRTGGPEVLQMDDLDLADPGPGEVTLKQTAIGLNFQDIYTRSGAYPCPLPSGLGTEAAGVIVKLGPGVTEFQVGDRACYAGGPALGAYASHRNYPAARLLKSPDFMSDEQLAAVMLKGMTVEYLMQRCYPVKAGQYVLMHAAAGGVGLLAGQWGRHLGARMIGVAGGAEKVALALQHGYEFCIDRTREDIASQVRAITSGAGVPVVYDSVGKDSFEASLASLQPRGYFVSFGATTGLPPAVEAPTLQKLGSLYFTRPTLTTYNADTAELRASADAVFELFRLGALRVPIQQRYALSDVAQAHRDLQSGRTTGSSVLLP
;
A
#
# COMPACT_ATOMS: atom_id res chain seq x y z
N MET A 1 -9.88 -0.43 -29.35
CA MET A 1 -8.45 -0.77 -29.55
C MET A 1 -8.17 -2.09 -28.83
N LYS A 2 -7.15 -2.86 -29.26
CA LYS A 2 -6.76 -4.09 -28.54
C LYS A 2 -5.99 -3.74 -27.27
N ALA A 3 -6.27 -4.44 -26.17
CA ALA A 3 -5.57 -4.33 -24.90
C ALA A 3 -5.36 -5.73 -24.31
N LEU A 4 -4.19 -5.97 -23.72
CA LEU A 4 -3.93 -7.14 -22.90
C LEU A 4 -4.34 -6.82 -21.46
N GLN A 5 -5.02 -7.75 -20.79
CA GLN A 5 -5.38 -7.61 -19.38
C GLN A 5 -5.26 -8.94 -18.64
N VAL A 6 -4.64 -8.91 -17.48
CA VAL A 6 -4.67 -10.07 -16.57
C VAL A 6 -6.01 -10.10 -15.84
N ARG A 7 -6.70 -11.22 -15.93
CA ARG A 7 -8.02 -11.45 -15.33
C ARG A 7 -8.05 -12.75 -14.52
N ILE A 8 -9.03 -12.81 -13.64
CA ILE A 8 -9.42 -14.04 -12.95
C ILE A 8 -10.86 -14.39 -13.32
N HIS A 9 -11.08 -15.65 -13.70
CA HIS A 9 -12.41 -16.20 -13.99
C HIS A 9 -12.98 -16.99 -12.80
N ARG A 10 -12.12 -17.27 -11.81
CA ARG A 10 -12.44 -17.87 -10.51
C ARG A 10 -11.40 -17.38 -9.50
N THR A 11 -11.75 -17.43 -8.21
CA THR A 11 -10.78 -17.18 -7.12
C THR A 11 -9.86 -18.39 -6.93
N GLY A 12 -8.64 -18.16 -6.41
CA GLY A 12 -7.68 -19.24 -6.18
C GLY A 12 -6.25 -18.77 -5.97
N GLY A 13 -5.31 -19.67 -6.20
CA GLY A 13 -3.88 -19.42 -6.18
C GLY A 13 -3.40 -18.63 -7.39
N PRO A 14 -2.08 -18.39 -7.54
CA PRO A 14 -1.53 -17.62 -8.67
C PRO A 14 -1.82 -18.22 -10.05
N GLU A 15 -2.16 -19.49 -10.11
CA GLU A 15 -2.51 -20.22 -11.36
C GLU A 15 -3.84 -19.78 -11.99
N VAL A 16 -4.67 -19.03 -11.28
CA VAL A 16 -5.94 -18.51 -11.82
C VAL A 16 -5.78 -17.22 -12.62
N LEU A 17 -4.58 -16.62 -12.59
CA LEU A 17 -4.25 -15.43 -13.36
C LEU A 17 -4.09 -15.78 -14.83
N GLN A 18 -4.92 -15.20 -15.69
CA GLN A 18 -4.93 -15.44 -17.11
C GLN A 18 -4.78 -14.14 -17.88
N MET A 19 -4.06 -14.17 -18.99
CA MET A 19 -3.91 -13.04 -19.90
C MET A 19 -5.02 -13.12 -20.94
N ASP A 20 -5.91 -12.15 -20.93
CA ASP A 20 -7.02 -12.03 -21.87
C ASP A 20 -6.75 -10.88 -22.88
N ASP A 21 -7.06 -11.13 -24.15
CA ASP A 21 -7.16 -10.10 -25.18
C ASP A 21 -8.53 -9.43 -25.09
N LEU A 22 -8.54 -8.13 -24.92
CA LEU A 22 -9.77 -7.35 -24.81
C LEU A 22 -9.91 -6.35 -25.98
N ASP A 23 -11.12 -6.21 -26.50
CA ASP A 23 -11.49 -5.10 -27.34
C ASP A 23 -11.94 -3.92 -26.43
N LEU A 24 -10.96 -3.06 -26.10
CA LEU A 24 -11.22 -1.88 -25.30
C LEU A 24 -12.03 -0.86 -26.11
N ALA A 25 -13.24 -0.54 -25.66
CA ALA A 25 -14.07 0.50 -26.24
C ALA A 25 -13.39 1.89 -26.14
N ASP A 26 -13.90 2.85 -26.89
CA ASP A 26 -13.48 4.24 -26.68
C ASP A 26 -13.90 4.75 -25.30
N PRO A 27 -13.15 5.69 -24.69
CA PRO A 27 -13.46 6.18 -23.36
C PRO A 27 -14.81 6.89 -23.34
N GLY A 28 -15.60 6.60 -22.32
CA GLY A 28 -16.90 7.24 -22.10
C GLY A 28 -16.78 8.70 -21.63
N PRO A 29 -17.92 9.38 -21.40
CA PRO A 29 -17.90 10.75 -20.88
C PRO A 29 -17.14 10.82 -19.54
N GLY A 30 -16.21 11.76 -19.43
CA GLY A 30 -15.37 11.95 -18.24
C GLY A 30 -14.27 10.92 -18.06
N GLU A 31 -14.07 9.99 -18.99
CA GLU A 31 -13.00 9.01 -18.95
C GLU A 31 -11.85 9.35 -19.92
N VAL A 32 -10.70 8.78 -19.67
CA VAL A 32 -9.58 8.76 -20.60
C VAL A 32 -9.12 7.32 -20.84
N THR A 33 -8.48 7.05 -21.99
CA THR A 33 -7.71 5.82 -22.17
C THR A 33 -6.25 6.07 -21.79
N LEU A 34 -5.78 5.35 -20.79
CA LEU A 34 -4.38 5.37 -20.33
C LEU A 34 -3.65 4.16 -20.94
N LYS A 35 -2.56 4.41 -21.68
CA LYS A 35 -1.55 3.40 -22.00
C LYS A 35 -0.64 3.29 -20.78
N GLN A 36 -0.71 2.17 -20.09
CA GLN A 36 0.07 1.97 -18.87
C GLN A 36 1.51 1.57 -19.21
N THR A 37 2.46 2.14 -18.51
CA THR A 37 3.91 1.88 -18.68
C THR A 37 4.51 1.21 -17.46
N ALA A 38 3.85 1.35 -16.30
CA ALA A 38 4.20 0.67 -15.06
C ALA A 38 2.95 0.44 -14.20
N ILE A 39 2.89 -0.68 -13.51
CA ILE A 39 1.76 -1.12 -12.69
C ILE A 39 2.28 -1.51 -11.31
N GLY A 40 1.66 -1.02 -10.25
CA GLY A 40 2.01 -1.39 -8.88
C GLY A 40 1.47 -2.77 -8.51
N LEU A 41 2.30 -3.58 -7.86
CA LEU A 41 1.92 -4.85 -7.27
C LEU A 41 1.69 -4.68 -5.77
N ASN A 42 0.52 -5.07 -5.29
CA ASN A 42 0.11 -4.87 -3.91
C ASN A 42 -0.49 -6.14 -3.29
N PHE A 43 -0.38 -6.29 -1.97
CA PHE A 43 -0.94 -7.45 -1.26
C PHE A 43 -2.47 -7.49 -1.35
N GLN A 44 -3.11 -6.34 -1.56
CA GLN A 44 -4.55 -6.25 -1.85
C GLN A 44 -4.96 -7.06 -3.09
N ASP A 45 -4.10 -7.13 -4.10
CA ASP A 45 -4.35 -7.88 -5.33
C ASP A 45 -4.41 -9.39 -5.05
N ILE A 46 -3.61 -9.87 -4.07
CA ILE A 46 -3.66 -11.24 -3.57
C ILE A 46 -4.99 -11.51 -2.86
N TYR A 47 -5.47 -10.56 -2.02
CA TYR A 47 -6.76 -10.72 -1.33
C TYR A 47 -7.92 -10.81 -2.33
N THR A 48 -7.89 -9.99 -3.39
CA THR A 48 -8.90 -10.03 -4.46
C THR A 48 -8.82 -11.34 -5.23
N ARG A 49 -7.61 -11.73 -5.67
CA ARG A 49 -7.41 -12.99 -6.40
C ARG A 49 -7.87 -14.22 -5.60
N SER A 50 -7.55 -14.27 -4.31
CA SER A 50 -7.88 -15.40 -3.43
C SER A 50 -9.34 -15.44 -2.99
N GLY A 51 -10.11 -14.35 -3.19
CA GLY A 51 -11.50 -14.24 -2.74
C GLY A 51 -11.66 -13.69 -1.32
N ALA A 52 -10.56 -13.34 -0.62
CA ALA A 52 -10.64 -12.67 0.68
C ALA A 52 -11.29 -11.27 0.57
N TYR A 53 -11.12 -10.61 -0.58
CA TYR A 53 -11.87 -9.42 -0.97
C TYR A 53 -12.77 -9.81 -2.15
N PRO A 54 -14.10 -9.85 -1.94
CA PRO A 54 -15.05 -10.23 -2.99
C PRO A 54 -15.00 -9.26 -4.18
N CYS A 55 -15.07 -9.81 -5.40
CA CYS A 55 -15.26 -9.05 -6.62
C CYS A 55 -16.17 -9.83 -7.59
N PRO A 56 -16.90 -9.14 -8.49
CA PRO A 56 -17.60 -9.82 -9.58
C PRO A 56 -16.61 -10.57 -10.49
N LEU A 57 -16.98 -11.75 -10.95
CA LEU A 57 -16.17 -12.55 -11.87
C LEU A 57 -16.84 -12.63 -13.26
N PRO A 58 -16.07 -12.61 -14.37
CA PRO A 58 -14.62 -12.46 -14.43
C PRO A 58 -14.16 -11.04 -14.11
N SER A 59 -13.04 -10.88 -13.39
CA SER A 59 -12.52 -9.58 -12.95
C SER A 59 -11.09 -9.34 -13.42
N GLY A 60 -10.76 -8.09 -13.75
CA GLY A 60 -9.38 -7.62 -13.76
C GLY A 60 -8.82 -7.51 -12.35
N LEU A 61 -7.52 -7.31 -12.21
CA LEU A 61 -6.82 -7.11 -10.94
C LEU A 61 -6.00 -5.82 -10.95
N GLY A 62 -5.56 -5.43 -9.76
CA GLY A 62 -4.74 -4.24 -9.55
C GLY A 62 -5.54 -2.94 -9.48
N THR A 63 -5.01 -1.99 -8.72
CA THR A 63 -5.64 -0.69 -8.44
C THR A 63 -4.67 0.48 -8.55
N GLU A 64 -3.43 0.25 -9.05
CA GLU A 64 -2.37 1.25 -9.11
C GLU A 64 -1.58 1.11 -10.41
N ALA A 65 -1.43 2.21 -11.14
CA ALA A 65 -0.57 2.27 -12.33
C ALA A 65 -0.19 3.71 -12.68
N ALA A 66 0.80 3.84 -13.56
CA ALA A 66 1.19 5.08 -14.23
C ALA A 66 1.34 4.83 -15.73
N GLY A 67 1.20 5.89 -16.52
CA GLY A 67 1.35 5.81 -17.96
C GLY A 67 1.02 7.12 -18.67
N VAL A 68 0.66 7.01 -19.96
CA VAL A 68 0.40 8.14 -20.85
C VAL A 68 -1.04 8.09 -21.35
N ILE A 69 -1.72 9.21 -21.35
CA ILE A 69 -3.07 9.36 -21.89
C ILE A 69 -2.99 9.31 -23.42
N VAL A 70 -3.72 8.37 -24.04
CA VAL A 70 -3.73 8.16 -25.48
C VAL A 70 -5.07 8.52 -26.15
N LYS A 71 -6.16 8.59 -25.37
CA LYS A 71 -7.48 9.05 -25.82
C LYS A 71 -8.19 9.81 -24.72
N LEU A 72 -9.04 10.76 -25.10
CA LEU A 72 -9.94 11.49 -24.21
C LEU A 72 -11.38 11.15 -24.56
N GLY A 73 -12.20 10.92 -23.56
CA GLY A 73 -13.65 10.85 -23.68
C GLY A 73 -14.29 12.24 -23.65
N PRO A 74 -15.59 12.34 -24.03
CA PRO A 74 -16.31 13.60 -24.00
C PRO A 74 -16.26 14.26 -22.62
N GLY A 75 -16.08 15.60 -22.60
CA GLY A 75 -16.10 16.41 -21.38
C GLY A 75 -14.83 16.42 -20.55
N VAL A 76 -13.78 15.70 -20.95
CA VAL A 76 -12.47 15.77 -20.27
C VAL A 76 -11.75 17.04 -20.71
N THR A 77 -11.44 17.92 -19.76
CA THR A 77 -10.75 19.21 -19.97
C THR A 77 -9.47 19.35 -19.15
N GLU A 78 -9.28 18.52 -18.13
CA GLU A 78 -8.13 18.60 -17.21
C GLU A 78 -6.84 17.97 -17.78
N PHE A 79 -6.96 17.16 -18.83
CA PHE A 79 -5.88 16.41 -19.45
C PHE A 79 -5.86 16.58 -20.97
N GLN A 80 -4.69 16.29 -21.56
CA GLN A 80 -4.46 16.21 -22.99
C GLN A 80 -3.89 14.85 -23.37
N VAL A 81 -4.04 14.46 -24.65
CA VAL A 81 -3.32 13.31 -25.19
C VAL A 81 -1.83 13.57 -25.12
N GLY A 82 -1.08 12.62 -24.59
CA GLY A 82 0.35 12.73 -24.31
C GLY A 82 0.69 13.10 -22.85
N ASP A 83 -0.28 13.56 -22.06
CA ASP A 83 -0.04 13.80 -20.63
C ASP A 83 0.32 12.48 -19.90
N ARG A 84 1.31 12.58 -19.02
CA ARG A 84 1.63 11.51 -18.07
C ARG A 84 0.69 11.60 -16.88
N ALA A 85 0.14 10.46 -16.49
CA ALA A 85 -0.78 10.37 -15.36
C ALA A 85 -0.59 9.07 -14.57
N CYS A 86 -0.96 9.09 -13.31
CA CYS A 86 -1.00 7.91 -12.45
C CYS A 86 -2.31 7.88 -11.64
N TYR A 87 -2.59 6.73 -11.06
CA TYR A 87 -3.72 6.53 -10.15
C TYR A 87 -3.42 5.43 -9.14
N ALA A 88 -4.06 5.49 -7.98
CA ALA A 88 -4.01 4.42 -6.98
C ALA A 88 -5.27 4.40 -6.10
N GLY A 89 -5.67 3.20 -5.66
CA GLY A 89 -6.70 3.01 -4.65
C GLY A 89 -8.13 3.38 -5.08
N GLY A 90 -8.39 3.42 -6.37
CA GLY A 90 -9.73 3.66 -6.90
C GLY A 90 -10.67 2.45 -6.74
N PRO A 91 -11.99 2.64 -6.90
CA PRO A 91 -12.98 1.57 -6.71
C PRO A 91 -12.92 0.50 -7.80
N ALA A 92 -12.37 0.81 -8.97
CA ALA A 92 -12.35 -0.08 -10.12
C ALA A 92 -11.05 -0.89 -10.18
N LEU A 93 -11.18 -2.22 -10.18
CA LEU A 93 -10.10 -3.16 -10.47
C LEU A 93 -9.72 -3.12 -11.96
N GLY A 94 -8.55 -3.66 -12.33
CA GLY A 94 -8.12 -3.84 -13.72
C GLY A 94 -6.88 -3.03 -14.11
N ALA A 95 -6.04 -2.65 -13.14
CA ALA A 95 -4.76 -2.03 -13.43
C ALA A 95 -3.77 -2.97 -14.14
N TYR A 96 -3.92 -4.28 -14.00
CA TYR A 96 -3.06 -5.25 -14.66
C TYR A 96 -3.40 -5.36 -16.17
N ALA A 97 -3.16 -4.29 -16.89
CA ALA A 97 -3.48 -4.18 -18.31
C ALA A 97 -2.48 -3.30 -19.07
N SER A 98 -2.34 -3.50 -20.37
CA SER A 98 -1.55 -2.62 -21.22
C SER A 98 -2.24 -1.26 -21.42
N HIS A 99 -3.58 -1.26 -21.52
CA HIS A 99 -4.41 -0.07 -21.68
C HIS A 99 -5.69 -0.24 -20.85
N ARG A 100 -6.21 0.86 -20.33
CA ARG A 100 -7.54 0.87 -19.69
C ARG A 100 -8.21 2.24 -19.81
N ASN A 101 -9.54 2.23 -19.82
CA ASN A 101 -10.32 3.44 -19.60
C ASN A 101 -10.42 3.70 -18.09
N TYR A 102 -10.26 4.96 -17.69
CA TYR A 102 -10.28 5.36 -16.30
C TYR A 102 -10.88 6.75 -16.13
N PRO A 103 -11.66 7.01 -15.05
CA PRO A 103 -12.23 8.32 -14.80
C PRO A 103 -11.15 9.39 -14.64
N ALA A 104 -11.20 10.44 -15.47
CA ALA A 104 -10.23 11.54 -15.45
C ALA A 104 -10.18 12.23 -14.07
N ALA A 105 -11.31 12.40 -13.41
CA ALA A 105 -11.41 13.01 -12.09
C ALA A 105 -10.61 12.26 -11.00
N ARG A 106 -10.29 10.98 -11.22
CA ARG A 106 -9.52 10.14 -10.30
C ARG A 106 -8.05 9.98 -10.69
N LEU A 107 -7.64 10.56 -11.81
CA LEU A 107 -6.24 10.61 -12.23
C LEU A 107 -5.49 11.74 -11.55
N LEU A 108 -4.21 11.50 -11.35
CA LEU A 108 -3.24 12.43 -10.82
C LEU A 108 -2.23 12.76 -11.92
N LYS A 109 -1.95 14.03 -12.15
CA LYS A 109 -0.88 14.44 -13.08
C LYS A 109 0.46 13.99 -12.53
N SER A 110 1.23 13.29 -13.35
CA SER A 110 2.56 12.81 -12.98
C SER A 110 3.55 13.98 -12.93
N PRO A 111 4.26 14.20 -11.82
CA PRO A 111 5.31 15.21 -11.78
C PRO A 111 6.52 14.76 -12.61
N ASP A 112 7.22 15.71 -13.24
CA ASP A 112 8.35 15.42 -14.14
C ASP A 112 9.55 14.81 -13.44
N PHE A 113 9.71 15.07 -12.15
CA PHE A 113 10.82 14.53 -11.34
C PHE A 113 10.62 13.08 -10.89
N MET A 114 9.50 12.42 -11.24
CA MET A 114 9.23 11.02 -10.94
C MET A 114 9.04 10.20 -12.22
N SER A 115 9.65 9.02 -12.27
CA SER A 115 9.39 8.06 -13.33
C SER A 115 8.05 7.35 -13.13
N ASP A 116 7.49 6.77 -14.19
CA ASP A 116 6.25 5.99 -14.10
C ASP A 116 6.40 4.76 -13.19
N GLU A 117 7.57 4.12 -13.18
CA GLU A 117 7.85 3.03 -12.23
C GLU A 117 7.83 3.51 -10.78
N GLN A 118 8.40 4.69 -10.49
CA GLN A 118 8.35 5.26 -9.15
C GLN A 118 6.93 5.57 -8.73
N LEU A 119 6.12 6.14 -9.63
CA LEU A 119 4.71 6.43 -9.38
C LEU A 119 3.91 5.14 -9.11
N ALA A 120 4.05 4.14 -9.97
CA ALA A 120 3.40 2.84 -9.80
C ALA A 120 3.88 2.08 -8.54
N ALA A 121 5.08 2.36 -8.05
CA ALA A 121 5.63 1.73 -6.85
C ALA A 121 5.22 2.41 -5.55
N VAL A 122 4.80 3.71 -5.60
CA VAL A 122 4.67 4.53 -4.40
C VAL A 122 3.27 5.05 -4.13
N MET A 123 2.43 5.29 -5.16
CA MET A 123 1.21 6.08 -4.93
C MET A 123 0.24 5.42 -3.96
N LEU A 124 -0.10 4.14 -4.14
CA LEU A 124 -0.96 3.42 -3.20
C LEU A 124 -0.33 3.34 -1.81
N LYS A 125 0.94 3.00 -1.75
CA LYS A 125 1.68 2.78 -0.50
C LYS A 125 1.94 4.09 0.23
N GLY A 126 2.34 5.14 -0.49
CA GLY A 126 2.62 6.47 0.06
C GLY A 126 1.36 7.15 0.59
N MET A 127 0.26 7.14 -0.18
CA MET A 127 -1.03 7.64 0.31
C MET A 127 -1.57 6.80 1.47
N THR A 128 -1.22 5.50 1.54
CA THR A 128 -1.53 4.68 2.72
C THR A 128 -0.77 5.19 3.94
N VAL A 129 0.51 5.46 3.82
CA VAL A 129 1.32 6.02 4.93
C VAL A 129 0.80 7.40 5.34
N GLU A 130 0.44 8.24 4.37
CA GLU A 130 -0.11 9.57 4.62
C GLU A 130 -1.33 9.47 5.52
N TYR A 131 -2.38 8.74 5.11
CA TYR A 131 -3.59 8.70 5.92
C TYR A 131 -3.37 7.99 7.27
N LEU A 132 -2.53 6.96 7.32
CA LEU A 132 -2.22 6.28 8.58
C LEU A 132 -1.61 7.25 9.60
N MET A 133 -0.58 8.00 9.20
CA MET A 133 0.23 8.82 10.11
C MET A 133 -0.26 10.25 10.29
N GLN A 134 -1.09 10.77 9.39
CA GLN A 134 -1.56 12.14 9.47
C GLN A 134 -3.05 12.28 9.78
N ARG A 135 -3.89 11.34 9.33
CA ARG A 135 -5.36 11.43 9.45
C ARG A 135 -5.98 10.38 10.36
N CYS A 136 -5.51 9.14 10.33
CA CYS A 136 -6.01 8.06 11.19
C CYS A 136 -5.50 8.21 12.63
N TYR A 137 -4.19 8.31 12.79
CA TYR A 137 -3.54 8.68 14.03
C TYR A 137 -2.46 9.72 13.74
N PRO A 138 -2.71 11.01 14.02
CA PRO A 138 -1.73 12.07 13.77
C PRO A 138 -0.49 11.90 14.64
N VAL A 139 0.57 11.37 14.03
CA VAL A 139 1.85 11.11 14.68
C VAL A 139 2.54 12.43 15.02
N LYS A 140 3.07 12.54 16.23
CA LYS A 140 3.79 13.74 16.71
C LYS A 140 5.27 13.46 16.88
N ALA A 141 6.09 14.49 16.74
CA ALA A 141 7.52 14.41 17.00
C ALA A 141 7.81 13.87 18.41
N GLY A 142 8.83 13.03 18.52
CA GLY A 142 9.25 12.38 19.76
C GLY A 142 8.43 11.16 20.17
N GLN A 143 7.28 10.88 19.55
CA GLN A 143 6.49 9.71 19.87
C GLN A 143 7.13 8.43 19.32
N TYR A 144 7.08 7.36 20.10
CA TYR A 144 7.37 6.02 19.64
C TYR A 144 6.21 5.47 18.79
N VAL A 145 6.51 4.88 17.65
CA VAL A 145 5.53 4.33 16.71
C VAL A 145 5.97 2.92 16.32
N LEU A 146 5.11 1.93 16.54
CA LEU A 146 5.39 0.55 16.12
C LEU A 146 4.77 0.27 14.74
N MET A 147 5.60 -0.24 13.82
CA MET A 147 5.18 -0.61 12.46
C MET A 147 5.57 -2.05 12.15
N HIS A 148 4.59 -2.90 11.90
CA HIS A 148 4.84 -4.25 11.41
C HIS A 148 5.21 -4.27 9.92
N ALA A 149 5.86 -5.36 9.49
CA ALA A 149 6.37 -5.54 8.12
C ALA A 149 7.24 -4.35 7.63
N ALA A 150 8.15 -3.89 8.49
CA ALA A 150 8.95 -2.68 8.31
C ALA A 150 9.79 -2.68 7.02
N ALA A 151 10.19 -3.83 6.48
CA ALA A 151 10.94 -3.97 5.23
C ALA A 151 10.06 -4.13 3.97
N GLY A 152 8.74 -4.11 4.12
CA GLY A 152 7.79 -4.14 2.99
C GLY A 152 7.61 -2.76 2.35
N GLY A 153 6.87 -2.69 1.24
CA GLY A 153 6.68 -1.46 0.49
C GLY A 153 6.09 -0.31 1.31
N VAL A 154 5.00 -0.55 2.08
CA VAL A 154 4.44 0.45 3.00
C VAL A 154 5.40 0.71 4.15
N GLY A 155 6.01 -0.35 4.72
CA GLY A 155 6.91 -0.24 5.87
C GLY A 155 8.12 0.66 5.61
N LEU A 156 8.80 0.50 4.48
CA LEU A 156 9.96 1.33 4.15
C LEU A 156 9.61 2.81 3.94
N LEU A 157 8.43 3.09 3.39
CA LEU A 157 7.93 4.47 3.27
C LEU A 157 7.52 5.03 4.63
N ALA A 158 6.87 4.21 5.48
CA ALA A 158 6.45 4.60 6.82
C ALA A 158 7.63 4.97 7.73
N GLY A 159 8.75 4.22 7.66
CA GLY A 159 9.96 4.56 8.40
C GLY A 159 10.51 5.93 8.02
N GLN A 160 10.61 6.19 6.71
CA GLN A 160 11.09 7.48 6.18
C GLN A 160 10.13 8.63 6.53
N TRP A 161 8.82 8.42 6.36
CA TRP A 161 7.80 9.43 6.69
C TRP A 161 7.78 9.74 8.18
N GLY A 162 7.79 8.70 9.04
CA GLY A 162 7.82 8.85 10.48
C GLY A 162 9.07 9.61 10.96
N ARG A 163 10.24 9.30 10.38
CA ARG A 163 11.48 10.06 10.63
C ARG A 163 11.34 11.53 10.21
N HIS A 164 10.70 11.81 9.06
CA HIS A 164 10.44 13.18 8.61
C HIS A 164 9.53 13.94 9.60
N LEU A 165 8.53 13.26 10.18
CA LEU A 165 7.67 13.83 11.24
C LEU A 165 8.37 13.96 12.60
N GLY A 166 9.61 13.51 12.73
CA GLY A 166 10.36 13.50 13.99
C GLY A 166 9.92 12.40 14.97
N ALA A 167 9.20 11.39 14.50
CA ALA A 167 8.81 10.23 15.31
C ALA A 167 9.98 9.28 15.55
N ARG A 168 9.94 8.52 16.64
CA ARG A 168 10.86 7.44 16.96
C ARG A 168 10.29 6.12 16.48
N MET A 169 10.66 5.73 15.27
CA MET A 169 10.09 4.57 14.60
C MET A 169 10.68 3.26 15.11
N ILE A 170 9.82 2.33 15.54
CA ILE A 170 10.16 0.94 15.89
C ILE A 170 9.60 0.05 14.78
N GLY A 171 10.47 -0.61 14.04
CA GLY A 171 10.08 -1.58 13.00
C GLY A 171 10.00 -2.99 13.55
N VAL A 172 9.19 -3.84 12.90
CA VAL A 172 9.21 -5.29 13.08
C VAL A 172 9.47 -5.95 11.73
N ALA A 173 10.53 -6.75 11.63
CA ALA A 173 10.89 -7.46 10.42
C ALA A 173 11.31 -8.91 10.73
N GLY A 174 11.41 -9.76 9.71
CA GLY A 174 11.85 -11.14 9.88
C GLY A 174 13.23 -11.35 9.26
N GLY A 175 14.24 -11.58 10.12
CA GLY A 175 15.61 -11.87 9.74
C GLY A 175 16.49 -10.63 9.58
N ALA A 176 17.80 -10.82 9.77
CA ALA A 176 18.78 -9.75 9.88
C ALA A 176 18.85 -8.81 8.67
N GLU A 177 18.71 -9.34 7.45
CA GLU A 177 18.75 -8.53 6.22
C GLU A 177 17.60 -7.53 6.16
N LYS A 178 16.38 -7.96 6.54
CA LYS A 178 15.19 -7.09 6.56
C LYS A 178 15.24 -6.09 7.70
N VAL A 179 15.82 -6.46 8.83
CA VAL A 179 16.10 -5.54 9.94
C VAL A 179 17.06 -4.45 9.49
N ALA A 180 18.18 -4.82 8.87
CA ALA A 180 19.16 -3.85 8.37
C ALA A 180 18.54 -2.90 7.32
N LEU A 181 17.71 -3.44 6.41
CA LEU A 181 17.02 -2.64 5.41
C LEU A 181 16.05 -1.63 6.05
N ALA A 182 15.29 -2.03 7.07
CA ALA A 182 14.40 -1.13 7.79
C ALA A 182 15.18 0.02 8.47
N LEU A 183 16.27 -0.30 9.18
CA LEU A 183 17.12 0.71 9.84
C LEU A 183 17.67 1.74 8.84
N GLN A 184 18.04 1.32 7.62
CA GLN A 184 18.48 2.23 6.55
C GLN A 184 17.37 3.16 6.05
N HIS A 185 16.09 2.82 6.33
CA HIS A 185 14.91 3.54 5.85
C HIS A 185 14.14 4.26 6.98
N GLY A 186 14.84 4.76 7.97
CA GLY A 186 14.29 5.72 8.94
C GLY A 186 13.80 5.14 10.25
N TYR A 187 13.89 3.82 10.45
CA TYR A 187 13.63 3.22 11.75
C TYR A 187 14.80 3.45 12.70
N GLU A 188 14.51 3.89 13.91
CA GLU A 188 15.50 4.04 14.98
C GLU A 188 15.81 2.69 15.63
N PHE A 189 14.79 1.83 15.73
CA PHE A 189 14.87 0.46 16.22
C PHE A 189 14.17 -0.48 15.24
N CYS A 190 14.65 -1.72 15.13
CA CYS A 190 13.97 -2.74 14.37
C CYS A 190 14.12 -4.10 15.06
N ILE A 191 13.00 -4.70 15.42
CA ILE A 191 12.91 -5.97 16.15
C ILE A 191 12.90 -7.11 15.14
N ASP A 192 13.80 -8.08 15.31
CA ASP A 192 13.78 -9.33 14.54
C ASP A 192 12.79 -10.33 15.16
N ARG A 193 11.56 -10.38 14.62
CA ARG A 193 10.50 -11.27 15.09
C ARG A 193 10.85 -12.76 15.04
N THR A 194 11.95 -13.15 14.38
CA THR A 194 12.39 -14.55 14.34
C THR A 194 13.23 -14.96 15.56
N ARG A 195 13.66 -13.99 16.35
CA ARG A 195 14.58 -14.20 17.49
C ARG A 195 14.12 -13.51 18.77
N GLU A 196 13.26 -12.50 18.65
CA GLU A 196 12.91 -11.60 19.75
C GLU A 196 11.40 -11.58 19.97
N ASP A 197 11.00 -11.48 21.25
CA ASP A 197 9.61 -11.21 21.61
C ASP A 197 9.29 -9.72 21.40
N ILE A 198 8.34 -9.43 20.51
CA ILE A 198 8.03 -8.07 20.06
C ILE A 198 7.59 -7.19 21.23
N ALA A 199 6.66 -7.67 22.06
CA ALA A 199 6.11 -6.87 23.16
C ALA A 199 7.15 -6.55 24.21
N SER A 200 7.99 -7.52 24.57
CA SER A 200 9.10 -7.34 25.52
C SER A 200 10.11 -6.33 25.02
N GLN A 201 10.48 -6.38 23.74
CA GLN A 201 11.40 -5.43 23.12
C GLN A 201 10.81 -4.00 23.07
N VAL A 202 9.54 -3.87 22.69
CA VAL A 202 8.85 -2.58 22.73
C VAL A 202 8.84 -1.99 24.14
N ARG A 203 8.54 -2.81 25.15
CA ARG A 203 8.58 -2.36 26.56
C ARG A 203 9.99 -1.95 26.97
N ALA A 204 11.01 -2.67 26.59
CA ALA A 204 12.40 -2.32 26.88
C ALA A 204 12.80 -0.99 26.23
N ILE A 205 12.49 -0.79 24.93
CA ILE A 205 12.78 0.44 24.18
C ILE A 205 12.04 1.65 24.79
N THR A 206 10.81 1.45 25.25
CA THR A 206 9.95 2.52 25.77
C THR A 206 10.00 2.67 27.30
N SER A 207 10.98 2.04 27.97
CA SER A 207 11.13 2.05 29.44
C SER A 207 9.84 1.61 30.17
N GLY A 208 9.16 0.60 29.62
CA GLY A 208 7.93 0.02 30.17
C GLY A 208 6.63 0.69 29.71
N ALA A 209 6.68 1.86 29.09
CA ALA A 209 5.47 2.63 28.76
C ALA A 209 4.61 1.98 27.66
N GLY A 210 5.24 1.35 26.64
CA GLY A 210 4.59 0.94 25.41
C GLY A 210 4.46 2.10 24.41
N VAL A 211 3.79 1.84 23.28
CA VAL A 211 3.64 2.81 22.18
C VAL A 211 2.22 3.37 22.12
N PRO A 212 2.04 4.63 21.71
CA PRO A 212 0.72 5.21 21.53
C PRO A 212 -0.02 4.66 20.30
N VAL A 213 0.70 4.10 19.32
CA VAL A 213 0.11 3.54 18.11
C VAL A 213 0.91 2.35 17.58
N VAL A 214 0.19 1.33 17.15
CA VAL A 214 0.70 0.19 16.37
C VAL A 214 0.01 0.21 15.01
N TYR A 215 0.81 0.22 13.94
CA TYR A 215 0.35 0.00 12.57
C TYR A 215 0.62 -1.45 12.16
N ASP A 216 -0.44 -2.21 11.93
CA ASP A 216 -0.37 -3.64 11.70
C ASP A 216 -0.99 -4.03 10.35
N SER A 217 -0.15 -4.56 9.45
CA SER A 217 -0.56 -5.14 8.16
C SER A 217 -0.48 -6.67 8.16
N VAL A 218 -0.03 -7.29 9.24
CA VAL A 218 0.19 -8.75 9.34
C VAL A 218 -1.11 -9.46 9.72
N GLY A 219 -1.75 -9.01 10.79
CA GLY A 219 -3.06 -9.49 11.21
C GLY A 219 -2.97 -10.63 12.23
N LYS A 220 -3.36 -11.86 11.85
CA LYS A 220 -3.49 -12.99 12.80
C LYS A 220 -2.25 -13.22 13.66
N ASP A 221 -1.07 -13.29 13.03
CA ASP A 221 0.15 -13.71 13.71
C ASP A 221 0.78 -12.60 14.57
N SER A 222 0.40 -11.34 14.39
CA SER A 222 0.94 -10.20 15.12
C SER A 222 -0.02 -9.63 16.17
N PHE A 223 -1.28 -10.07 16.17
CA PHE A 223 -2.37 -9.45 16.92
C PHE A 223 -2.07 -9.31 18.42
N GLU A 224 -1.70 -10.39 19.10
CA GLU A 224 -1.42 -10.40 20.53
C GLU A 224 -0.21 -9.51 20.88
N ALA A 225 0.88 -9.63 20.11
CA ALA A 225 2.06 -8.81 20.29
C ALA A 225 1.79 -7.32 20.07
N SER A 226 0.93 -6.99 19.10
CA SER A 226 0.49 -5.61 18.83
C SER A 226 -0.29 -5.04 20.01
N LEU A 227 -1.27 -5.78 20.54
CA LEU A 227 -2.04 -5.36 21.73
C LEU A 227 -1.14 -5.16 22.95
N ALA A 228 -0.25 -6.12 23.23
CA ALA A 228 0.66 -6.09 24.37
C ALA A 228 1.71 -4.96 24.30
N SER A 229 1.97 -4.45 23.09
CA SER A 229 2.90 -3.33 22.84
C SER A 229 2.32 -1.96 23.13
N LEU A 230 0.98 -1.84 23.18
CA LEU A 230 0.32 -0.56 23.35
C LEU A 230 0.38 -0.03 24.80
N GLN A 231 0.48 1.29 24.92
CA GLN A 231 0.22 1.98 26.17
C GLN A 231 -1.30 2.12 26.41
N PRO A 232 -1.77 2.45 27.64
CA PRO A 232 -3.17 2.77 27.86
C PRO A 232 -3.66 3.87 26.90
N ARG A 233 -4.86 3.71 26.36
CA ARG A 233 -5.49 4.55 25.33
C ARG A 233 -4.72 4.58 24.01
N GLY A 234 -3.89 3.57 23.75
CA GLY A 234 -3.18 3.39 22.48
C GLY A 234 -4.09 2.95 21.35
N TYR A 235 -3.63 3.17 20.13
CA TYR A 235 -4.35 2.87 18.89
C TYR A 235 -3.77 1.61 18.24
N PHE A 236 -4.60 0.59 18.06
CA PHE A 236 -4.30 -0.54 17.19
C PHE A 236 -4.92 -0.26 15.81
N VAL A 237 -4.08 0.05 14.83
CA VAL A 237 -4.48 0.35 13.46
C VAL A 237 -4.20 -0.85 12.58
N SER A 238 -5.23 -1.69 12.34
CA SER A 238 -5.14 -2.89 11.51
C SER A 238 -5.42 -2.52 10.05
N PHE A 239 -4.37 -2.30 9.23
CA PHE A 239 -4.55 -1.87 7.84
C PHE A 239 -4.27 -2.97 6.79
N GLY A 240 -3.94 -4.19 7.23
CA GLY A 240 -3.71 -5.35 6.38
C GLY A 240 -3.97 -6.67 7.12
N ALA A 241 -3.75 -7.80 6.44
CA ALA A 241 -3.99 -9.14 6.99
C ALA A 241 -3.17 -10.19 6.22
N THR A 242 -1.85 -9.98 6.08
CA THR A 242 -1.01 -10.86 5.24
C THR A 242 -0.91 -12.30 5.74
N THR A 243 -1.16 -12.54 7.03
CA THR A 243 -1.23 -13.89 7.63
C THR A 243 -2.67 -14.33 7.98
N GLY A 244 -3.65 -13.56 7.52
CA GLY A 244 -5.07 -13.76 7.83
C GLY A 244 -5.64 -12.63 8.69
N LEU A 245 -6.96 -12.56 8.77
CA LEU A 245 -7.65 -11.55 9.58
C LEU A 245 -7.26 -11.71 11.07
N PRO A 246 -7.13 -10.60 11.81
CA PRO A 246 -6.99 -10.69 13.27
C PRO A 246 -8.23 -11.34 13.88
N PRO A 247 -8.12 -11.92 15.07
CA PRO A 247 -9.27 -12.42 15.81
C PRO A 247 -10.35 -11.35 16.02
N ALA A 248 -11.57 -11.76 16.31
CA ALA A 248 -12.62 -10.83 16.71
C ALA A 248 -12.21 -10.08 17.99
N VAL A 249 -12.38 -8.76 17.97
CA VAL A 249 -11.99 -7.90 19.09
C VAL A 249 -13.21 -7.64 19.97
N GLU A 250 -13.19 -8.17 21.18
CA GLU A 250 -14.24 -7.93 22.16
C GLU A 250 -14.00 -6.64 22.94
N ALA A 251 -15.06 -5.84 23.15
CA ALA A 251 -14.98 -4.58 23.90
C ALA A 251 -14.36 -4.72 25.31
N PRO A 252 -14.68 -5.77 26.11
CA PRO A 252 -14.03 -6.00 27.40
C PRO A 252 -12.51 -6.19 27.32
N THR A 253 -12.01 -6.77 26.25
CA THR A 253 -10.56 -6.93 26.00
C THR A 253 -9.88 -5.56 25.86
N LEU A 254 -10.45 -4.65 25.06
CA LEU A 254 -9.93 -3.29 24.90
C LEU A 254 -9.94 -2.52 26.23
N GLN A 255 -11.01 -2.66 27.00
CA GLN A 255 -11.12 -2.05 28.33
C GLN A 255 -10.03 -2.55 29.28
N LYS A 256 -9.88 -3.87 29.40
CA LYS A 256 -8.90 -4.53 30.30
C LYS A 256 -7.47 -4.15 29.95
N LEU A 257 -7.15 -3.96 28.67
CA LEU A 257 -5.82 -3.60 28.19
C LEU A 257 -5.54 -2.08 28.26
N GLY A 258 -6.40 -1.30 28.89
CA GLY A 258 -6.19 0.12 29.13
C GLY A 258 -7.00 1.05 28.22
N SER A 259 -8.24 0.66 27.89
CA SER A 259 -9.17 1.45 27.05
C SER A 259 -8.58 1.76 25.66
N LEU A 260 -8.14 0.71 24.99
CA LEU A 260 -7.52 0.82 23.67
C LEU A 260 -8.53 1.20 22.58
N TYR A 261 -8.02 1.83 21.52
CA TYR A 261 -8.75 2.06 20.27
C TYR A 261 -8.37 1.00 19.26
N PHE A 262 -9.36 0.43 18.56
CA PHE A 262 -9.15 -0.49 17.44
C PHE A 262 -9.83 0.07 16.20
N THR A 263 -9.11 0.15 15.09
CA THR A 263 -9.65 0.61 13.81
C THR A 263 -9.07 -0.19 12.65
N ARG A 264 -9.88 -0.31 11.57
CA ARG A 264 -9.46 -0.91 10.31
C ARG A 264 -9.72 0.05 9.15
N PRO A 265 -8.81 1.00 8.92
CA PRO A 265 -8.96 2.00 7.87
C PRO A 265 -8.68 1.42 6.49
N THR A 266 -9.20 2.07 5.45
CA THR A 266 -8.88 1.76 4.05
C THR A 266 -8.56 3.03 3.28
N LEU A 267 -7.62 2.94 2.32
CA LEU A 267 -7.29 4.05 1.44
C LEU A 267 -8.51 4.53 0.64
N THR A 268 -9.39 3.61 0.22
CA THR A 268 -10.62 3.93 -0.52
C THR A 268 -11.52 4.87 0.27
N THR A 269 -11.65 4.66 1.58
CA THR A 269 -12.45 5.53 2.45
C THR A 269 -11.79 6.89 2.65
N TYR A 270 -10.49 6.92 2.92
CA TYR A 270 -9.76 8.15 3.18
C TYR A 270 -9.56 9.03 1.94
N ASN A 271 -9.62 8.45 0.75
CA ASN A 271 -9.48 9.15 -0.53
C ASN A 271 -10.76 9.03 -1.38
N ALA A 272 -11.93 8.88 -0.74
CA ALA A 272 -13.22 8.82 -1.44
C ALA A 272 -13.50 10.14 -2.17
N ASP A 273 -13.28 11.24 -1.50
CA ASP A 273 -13.37 12.58 -2.07
C ASP A 273 -12.14 12.88 -2.96
N THR A 274 -12.37 13.61 -4.07
CA THR A 274 -11.30 13.94 -5.03
C THR A 274 -10.31 14.95 -4.46
N ALA A 275 -10.76 15.88 -3.61
CA ALA A 275 -9.86 16.84 -2.98
C ALA A 275 -8.94 16.15 -1.95
N GLU A 276 -9.48 15.21 -1.17
CA GLU A 276 -8.68 14.39 -0.27
C GLU A 276 -7.68 13.50 -1.02
N LEU A 277 -8.09 12.90 -2.14
CA LEU A 277 -7.19 12.12 -3.00
C LEU A 277 -6.03 12.98 -3.50
N ARG A 278 -6.31 14.18 -4.02
CA ARG A 278 -5.28 15.10 -4.51
C ARG A 278 -4.36 15.57 -3.40
N ALA A 279 -4.89 15.98 -2.26
CA ALA A 279 -4.10 16.40 -1.11
C ALA A 279 -3.16 15.28 -0.60
N SER A 280 -3.66 14.05 -0.53
CA SER A 280 -2.86 12.89 -0.16
C SER A 280 -1.75 12.61 -1.17
N ALA A 281 -2.03 12.72 -2.46
CA ALA A 281 -1.03 12.56 -3.51
C ALA A 281 0.03 13.67 -3.49
N ASP A 282 -0.40 14.92 -3.30
CA ASP A 282 0.50 16.08 -3.23
C ASP A 282 1.46 15.96 -2.04
N ALA A 283 1.02 15.43 -0.91
CA ALA A 283 1.88 15.14 0.23
C ALA A 283 2.97 14.09 -0.10
N VAL A 284 2.62 13.05 -0.87
CA VAL A 284 3.59 12.06 -1.36
C VAL A 284 4.59 12.73 -2.31
N PHE A 285 4.11 13.49 -3.30
CA PHE A 285 4.96 14.17 -4.28
C PHE A 285 5.92 15.15 -3.60
N GLU A 286 5.44 15.92 -2.63
CA GLU A 286 6.27 16.89 -1.90
C GLU A 286 7.40 16.21 -1.14
N LEU A 287 7.15 15.11 -0.42
CA LEU A 287 8.20 14.40 0.29
C LEU A 287 9.22 13.75 -0.67
N PHE A 288 8.78 13.33 -1.86
CA PHE A 288 9.70 12.91 -2.93
C PHE A 288 10.55 14.07 -3.43
N ARG A 289 9.96 15.22 -3.69
CA ARG A 289 10.64 16.44 -4.14
C ARG A 289 11.70 16.91 -3.14
N LEU A 290 11.40 16.81 -1.84
CA LEU A 290 12.32 17.11 -0.74
C LEU A 290 13.41 16.04 -0.53
N GLY A 291 13.33 14.90 -1.22
CA GLY A 291 14.22 13.75 -0.99
C GLY A 291 14.01 13.05 0.36
N ALA A 292 12.93 13.39 1.07
CA ALA A 292 12.54 12.75 2.34
C ALA A 292 11.95 11.35 2.12
N LEU A 293 11.37 11.09 0.95
CA LEU A 293 10.93 9.77 0.52
C LEU A 293 11.72 9.29 -0.69
N ARG A 294 12.06 8.00 -0.67
CA ARG A 294 12.60 7.24 -1.81
C ARG A 294 11.91 5.90 -1.84
N VAL A 295 11.54 5.42 -3.02
CA VAL A 295 10.92 4.10 -3.19
C VAL A 295 11.95 3.11 -3.75
N PRO A 296 12.40 2.12 -2.98
CA PRO A 296 13.23 1.05 -3.51
C PRO A 296 12.36 0.07 -4.30
N ILE A 297 12.53 0.08 -5.64
CA ILE A 297 11.89 -0.88 -6.55
C ILE A 297 12.84 -2.07 -6.67
N GLN A 298 12.61 -3.08 -5.82
CA GLN A 298 13.49 -4.23 -5.73
C GLN A 298 13.19 -5.31 -6.76
N GLN A 299 11.94 -5.39 -7.23
CA GLN A 299 11.52 -6.40 -8.19
C GLN A 299 10.76 -5.76 -9.36
N ARG A 300 11.12 -6.20 -10.58
CA ARG A 300 10.43 -5.87 -11.83
C ARG A 300 10.06 -7.16 -12.52
N TYR A 301 8.81 -7.29 -12.94
CA TYR A 301 8.31 -8.44 -13.66
C TYR A 301 7.65 -7.95 -14.95
N ALA A 302 7.76 -8.71 -16.04
CA ALA A 302 6.86 -8.51 -17.16
C ALA A 302 5.41 -8.80 -16.73
N LEU A 303 4.43 -8.13 -17.32
CA LEU A 303 3.02 -8.39 -17.00
C LEU A 303 2.65 -9.87 -17.24
N SER A 304 3.27 -10.53 -18.23
CA SER A 304 3.14 -11.97 -18.48
C SER A 304 3.59 -12.85 -17.30
N ASP A 305 4.49 -12.36 -16.46
CA ASP A 305 5.06 -13.10 -15.33
C ASP A 305 4.32 -12.82 -14.01
N VAL A 306 3.14 -12.22 -14.09
CA VAL A 306 2.33 -11.81 -12.93
C VAL A 306 2.08 -12.94 -11.93
N ALA A 307 1.91 -14.18 -12.40
CA ALA A 307 1.72 -15.34 -11.53
C ALA A 307 2.97 -15.61 -10.67
N GLN A 308 4.17 -15.40 -11.21
CA GLN A 308 5.42 -15.51 -10.45
C GLN A 308 5.55 -14.34 -9.47
N ALA A 309 5.23 -13.11 -9.91
CA ALA A 309 5.24 -11.93 -9.04
C ALA A 309 4.33 -12.10 -7.81
N HIS A 310 3.14 -12.68 -7.99
CA HIS A 310 2.23 -13.01 -6.89
C HIS A 310 2.79 -14.10 -5.95
N ARG A 311 3.44 -15.14 -6.50
CA ARG A 311 4.11 -16.16 -5.67
C ARG A 311 5.21 -15.55 -4.80
N ASP A 312 6.04 -14.71 -5.38
CA ASP A 312 7.16 -14.09 -4.67
C ASP A 312 6.67 -13.13 -3.58
N LEU A 313 5.67 -12.29 -3.88
CA LEU A 313 5.07 -11.40 -2.90
C LEU A 313 4.43 -12.18 -1.74
N GLN A 314 3.66 -13.22 -2.06
CA GLN A 314 2.94 -14.03 -1.06
C GLN A 314 3.88 -14.86 -0.17
N SER A 315 5.02 -15.29 -0.70
CA SER A 315 6.03 -16.04 0.07
C SER A 315 6.80 -15.17 1.08
N GLY A 316 6.61 -13.84 1.04
CA GLY A 316 7.34 -12.91 1.89
C GLY A 316 8.83 -12.79 1.55
N ARG A 317 9.29 -13.26 0.40
CA ARG A 317 10.70 -13.11 -0.04
C ARG A 317 11.02 -11.72 -0.56
N THR A 318 10.00 -10.98 -1.02
CA THR A 318 10.18 -9.63 -1.52
C THR A 318 10.45 -8.61 -0.42
N THR A 319 11.15 -7.55 -0.77
CA THR A 319 11.35 -6.36 0.06
C THR A 319 11.03 -5.11 -0.79
N GLY A 320 10.73 -3.99 -0.14
CA GLY A 320 10.40 -2.76 -0.85
C GLY A 320 9.15 -2.91 -1.74
N SER A 321 9.17 -2.25 -2.90
CA SER A 321 8.08 -2.27 -3.87
C SER A 321 8.41 -3.14 -5.07
N SER A 322 7.37 -3.79 -5.62
CA SER A 322 7.42 -4.55 -6.88
C SER A 322 6.54 -3.88 -7.92
N VAL A 323 6.95 -3.91 -9.18
CA VAL A 323 6.19 -3.39 -10.32
C VAL A 323 6.07 -4.43 -11.43
N LEU A 324 4.96 -4.33 -12.18
CA LEU A 324 4.73 -5.07 -13.41
C LEU A 324 4.91 -4.11 -14.59
N LEU A 325 5.57 -4.57 -15.65
CA LEU A 325 5.79 -3.83 -16.89
C LEU A 325 4.93 -4.47 -17.98
N PRO A 326 3.94 -3.73 -18.56
CA PRO A 326 3.07 -4.22 -19.62
C PRO A 326 3.78 -4.58 -20.91
#